data_717faf58d32f4b9d663ddb12cd5b7c37
#
_entry.id   717faf58d32f4b9d663ddb12cd5b7c37
#
_cell.length_a   1.000
_cell.length_b   1.000
_cell.length_c   1.000
_cell.angle_alpha   90.00
_cell.angle_beta   90.00
_cell.angle_gamma   90.00
#
_symmetry.space_group_name_H-M   'P 1'
#
loop_
_entity.id
_entity.type
_entity.pdbx_description
1 polymer ?
#
loop_
_entity_poly.entity_id
_entity_poly.type
_entity_poly.pdbx_seq_one_letter_code
_entity_poly.pdbx_strand_id
1 'polypeptide(L)'
;MTQLHIEPLFRAVCRVLTGATFALLAFNAHALFDDDEARKAILELRQKVDVQQARNVEELKKANDDNAQLRRSVLELASQIESLRAELAKLRGQDEQLVREVAELQRKQKDMTQGVEDRLRKFEPSKITVDGKEFVASPAEARDYDAALAMLRKGEFGPAQTAFLEFLGRYPNTGYKPSAFFWLGNAQYALRGYKEAIANFKSVVALAPEGPRAPEAALSIANCQVELKDPKAARKTLEDLIKVFPESEAASVAKDRLAKMK
;
A
#
# COMPACT_ATOMS: atom_id res chain seq x y z
N MET A 1 -41.77 -16.42 30.57
CA MET A 1 -40.55 -15.77 31.10
C MET A 1 -39.40 -16.72 30.81
N THR A 2 -38.82 -16.59 29.65
CA THR A 2 -37.68 -17.39 29.17
C THR A 2 -36.48 -16.48 29.05
N GLN A 3 -35.58 -16.55 30.04
CA GLN A 3 -34.26 -15.90 29.90
C GLN A 3 -33.40 -16.82 29.05
N LEU A 4 -33.10 -16.31 27.84
CA LEU A 4 -32.10 -16.95 26.98
C LEU A 4 -30.68 -16.70 27.55
N HIS A 5 -30.01 -17.78 27.88
CA HIS A 5 -28.59 -17.84 28.17
C HIS A 5 -27.79 -17.53 26.88
N ILE A 6 -27.47 -16.25 26.60
CA ILE A 6 -26.68 -15.85 25.44
C ILE A 6 -25.21 -15.54 25.83
N GLU A 7 -24.90 -15.54 27.12
CA GLU A 7 -23.59 -15.15 27.67
C GLU A 7 -22.38 -15.99 27.19
N PRO A 8 -22.42 -17.31 27.08
CA PRO A 8 -21.21 -18.08 26.75
C PRO A 8 -20.84 -18.04 25.26
N LEU A 9 -21.81 -17.87 24.35
CA LEU A 9 -21.59 -17.84 22.92
C LEU A 9 -20.92 -16.52 22.48
N PHE A 10 -21.28 -15.39 23.09
CA PHE A 10 -20.70 -14.10 22.75
C PHE A 10 -19.22 -13.97 23.16
N ARG A 11 -18.84 -14.57 24.29
CA ARG A 11 -17.44 -14.62 24.75
C ARG A 11 -16.58 -15.57 23.92
N ALA A 12 -17.14 -16.63 23.38
CA ALA A 12 -16.43 -17.54 22.47
C ALA A 12 -16.19 -16.90 21.11
N VAL A 13 -17.18 -16.20 20.55
CA VAL A 13 -17.06 -15.52 19.25
C VAL A 13 -16.07 -14.35 19.30
N CYS A 14 -16.06 -13.55 20.38
CA CYS A 14 -15.06 -12.50 20.54
C CYS A 14 -13.61 -13.03 20.65
N ARG A 15 -13.41 -14.18 21.32
CA ARG A 15 -12.07 -14.79 21.43
C ARG A 15 -11.58 -15.39 20.12
N VAL A 16 -12.47 -15.89 19.28
CA VAL A 16 -12.12 -16.45 17.97
C VAL A 16 -11.87 -15.34 16.95
N LEU A 17 -12.64 -14.25 16.98
CA LEU A 17 -12.40 -13.10 16.08
C LEU A 17 -11.10 -12.34 16.41
N THR A 18 -10.76 -12.18 17.70
CA THR A 18 -9.48 -11.52 18.07
C THR A 18 -8.28 -12.42 17.79
N GLY A 19 -8.43 -13.75 17.85
CA GLY A 19 -7.36 -14.68 17.49
C GLY A 19 -7.10 -14.78 15.99
N ALA A 20 -8.14 -14.71 15.16
CA ALA A 20 -8.04 -14.82 13.71
C ALA A 20 -7.46 -13.55 13.07
N THR A 21 -7.78 -12.36 13.59
CA THR A 21 -7.19 -11.11 13.11
C THR A 21 -5.71 -10.97 13.46
N PHE A 22 -5.26 -11.55 14.58
CA PHE A 22 -3.86 -11.52 14.96
C PHE A 22 -2.98 -12.50 14.16
N ALA A 23 -3.53 -13.65 13.76
CA ALA A 23 -2.82 -14.65 12.95
C ALA A 23 -2.61 -14.18 11.49
N LEU A 24 -3.55 -13.40 10.92
CA LEU A 24 -3.43 -12.87 9.55
C LEU A 24 -2.43 -11.71 9.42
N LEU A 25 -2.14 -11.00 10.51
CA LEU A 25 -1.15 -9.91 10.53
C LEU A 25 0.30 -10.40 10.65
N ALA A 26 0.52 -11.65 11.09
CA ALA A 26 1.86 -12.19 11.27
C ALA A 26 2.51 -12.68 9.96
N PHE A 27 1.76 -12.88 8.88
CA PHE A 27 2.28 -13.49 7.64
C PHE A 27 2.77 -12.49 6.58
N ASN A 28 2.53 -11.18 6.74
CA ASN A 28 2.88 -10.20 5.70
C ASN A 28 3.99 -9.20 6.09
N ALA A 29 4.78 -9.50 7.12
CA ALA A 29 5.79 -8.55 7.61
C ALA A 29 7.20 -8.79 7.02
N HIS A 30 7.30 -9.28 5.78
CA HIS A 30 8.60 -9.42 5.12
C HIS A 30 8.63 -8.69 3.78
N ALA A 31 8.48 -7.38 3.80
CA ALA A 31 8.88 -6.55 2.67
C ALA A 31 9.21 -5.12 3.11
N LEU A 32 10.46 -4.84 3.11
CA LEU A 32 11.08 -3.55 2.78
C LEU A 32 10.43 -2.27 3.32
N PHE A 33 10.90 -1.81 4.45
CA PHE A 33 11.03 -0.36 4.65
C PHE A 33 12.30 -0.11 5.47
N ASP A 34 13.27 0.45 4.79
CA ASP A 34 14.40 1.14 5.37
C ASP A 34 13.90 2.54 5.79
N ASP A 35 13.06 2.54 6.81
CA ASP A 35 12.61 3.73 7.49
C ASP A 35 12.73 3.46 9.00
N ASP A 36 13.91 3.75 9.52
CA ASP A 36 14.27 3.54 10.92
C ASP A 36 13.33 4.29 11.89
N GLU A 37 12.72 5.38 11.46
CA GLU A 37 11.73 6.12 12.24
C GLU A 37 10.39 5.38 12.35
N ALA A 38 9.89 4.82 11.25
CA ALA A 38 8.63 4.07 11.27
C ALA A 38 8.77 2.76 12.07
N ARG A 39 9.91 2.08 11.98
CA ARG A 39 10.22 0.91 12.82
C ARG A 39 10.32 1.26 14.30
N LYS A 40 10.95 2.38 14.64
CA LYS A 40 11.00 2.87 16.02
C LYS A 40 9.62 3.17 16.58
N ALA A 41 8.77 3.85 15.81
CA ALA A 41 7.40 4.16 16.21
C ALA A 41 6.55 2.89 16.44
N ILE A 42 6.70 1.87 15.59
CA ILE A 42 6.00 0.58 15.72
C ILE A 42 6.50 -0.20 16.96
N LEU A 43 7.81 -0.19 17.22
CA LEU A 43 8.39 -0.82 18.41
C LEU A 43 7.94 -0.12 19.69
N GLU A 44 7.92 1.21 19.72
CA GLU A 44 7.42 1.98 20.87
C GLU A 44 5.93 1.75 21.13
N LEU A 45 5.11 1.63 20.08
CA LEU A 45 3.69 1.29 20.23
C LEU A 45 3.51 -0.13 20.79
N ARG A 46 4.23 -1.13 20.28
CA ARG A 46 4.19 -2.50 20.84
C ARG A 46 4.61 -2.52 22.31
N GLN A 47 5.69 -1.84 22.65
CA GLN A 47 6.15 -1.79 24.03
C GLN A 47 5.15 -1.10 24.97
N LYS A 48 4.44 -0.06 24.50
CA LYS A 48 3.33 0.58 25.25
C LYS A 48 2.13 -0.37 25.43
N VAL A 49 1.77 -1.13 24.44
CA VAL A 49 0.66 -2.10 24.52
C VAL A 49 1.00 -3.25 25.46
N ASP A 50 2.23 -3.80 25.39
CA ASP A 50 2.67 -4.89 26.26
C ASP A 50 2.75 -4.44 27.74
N VAL A 51 3.25 -3.23 28.00
CA VAL A 51 3.27 -2.63 29.35
C VAL A 51 1.86 -2.38 29.89
N GLN A 52 0.92 -1.94 29.02
CA GLN A 52 -0.47 -1.74 29.42
C GLN A 52 -1.15 -3.07 29.75
N GLN A 53 -0.90 -4.12 28.97
CA GLN A 53 -1.48 -5.46 29.20
C GLN A 53 -0.92 -6.12 30.46
N ALA A 54 0.37 -5.97 30.74
CA ALA A 54 0.98 -6.43 31.99
C ALA A 54 0.39 -5.71 33.21
N ARG A 55 0.15 -4.40 33.14
CA ARG A 55 -0.51 -3.63 34.20
C ARG A 55 -1.96 -4.09 34.44
N ASN A 56 -2.74 -4.34 33.38
CA ASN A 56 -4.12 -4.82 33.51
C ASN A 56 -4.19 -6.21 34.18
N VAL A 57 -3.22 -7.09 33.88
CA VAL A 57 -3.13 -8.42 34.53
C VAL A 57 -2.79 -8.29 36.03
N GLU A 58 -1.89 -7.37 36.37
CA GLU A 58 -1.50 -7.09 37.76
C GLU A 58 -2.63 -6.45 38.56
N GLU A 59 -3.35 -5.48 37.96
CA GLU A 59 -4.53 -4.85 38.57
C GLU A 59 -5.69 -5.83 38.76
N LEU A 60 -5.93 -6.73 37.79
CA LEU A 60 -6.93 -7.80 37.91
C LEU A 60 -6.59 -8.81 39.03
N LYS A 61 -5.30 -9.14 39.17
CA LYS A 61 -4.83 -9.99 40.25
C LYS A 61 -5.03 -9.33 41.60
N LYS A 62 -4.66 -8.05 41.70
CA LYS A 62 -4.86 -7.22 42.89
C LYS A 62 -6.34 -7.08 43.23
N ALA A 63 -7.20 -6.79 42.24
CA ALA A 63 -8.64 -6.70 42.42
C ALA A 63 -9.27 -8.06 42.83
N ASN A 64 -8.73 -9.20 42.36
CA ASN A 64 -9.16 -10.53 42.80
C ASN A 64 -8.73 -10.85 44.24
N ASP A 65 -7.52 -10.45 44.60
CA ASP A 65 -7.00 -10.64 45.96
C ASP A 65 -7.75 -9.75 46.95
N ASP A 66 -8.03 -8.48 46.61
CA ASP A 66 -8.84 -7.55 47.40
C ASP A 66 -10.30 -8.09 47.56
N ASN A 67 -10.89 -8.66 46.51
CA ASN A 67 -12.21 -9.33 46.61
C ASN A 67 -12.18 -10.54 47.54
N ALA A 68 -11.10 -11.33 47.55
CA ALA A 68 -10.96 -12.47 48.44
C ALA A 68 -10.83 -12.05 49.92
N GLN A 69 -10.16 -10.92 50.16
CA GLN A 69 -10.03 -10.30 51.47
C GLN A 69 -11.35 -9.71 51.95
N LEU A 70 -12.07 -8.98 51.07
CA LEU A 70 -13.42 -8.46 51.34
C LEU A 70 -14.43 -9.55 51.68
N ARG A 71 -14.43 -10.67 50.96
CA ARG A 71 -15.31 -11.83 51.25
C ARG A 71 -15.03 -12.42 52.64
N ARG A 72 -13.78 -12.50 53.04
CA ARG A 72 -13.40 -12.96 54.41
C ARG A 72 -13.84 -11.97 55.46
N SER A 73 -13.63 -10.69 55.21
CA SER A 73 -14.07 -9.63 56.14
C SER A 73 -15.59 -9.55 56.26
N VAL A 74 -16.31 -9.78 55.19
CA VAL A 74 -17.79 -9.87 55.18
C VAL A 74 -18.30 -11.05 56.01
N LEU A 75 -17.64 -12.19 55.95
CA LEU A 75 -18.00 -13.37 56.75
C LEU A 75 -17.67 -13.17 58.22
N GLU A 76 -16.65 -12.41 58.55
CA GLU A 76 -16.19 -12.11 59.91
C GLU A 76 -17.01 -11.02 60.61
N LEU A 77 -17.66 -10.15 59.81
CA LEU A 77 -18.30 -8.93 60.30
C LEU A 77 -19.82 -8.91 60.12
N ALA A 78 -20.48 -10.07 60.32
CA ALA A 78 -21.94 -10.16 60.23
C ALA A 78 -22.73 -9.21 61.16
N SER A 79 -22.08 -8.55 62.09
CA SER A 79 -22.69 -7.58 63.03
C SER A 79 -22.66 -6.12 62.59
N GLN A 80 -22.01 -5.79 61.44
CA GLN A 80 -21.90 -4.40 60.96
C GLN A 80 -22.50 -4.18 59.58
N ILE A 81 -23.74 -4.56 59.41
CA ILE A 81 -24.50 -4.48 58.11
C ILE A 81 -24.52 -3.06 57.54
N GLU A 82 -24.55 -2.04 58.32
CA GLU A 82 -24.59 -0.64 57.92
C GLU A 82 -23.28 -0.19 57.22
N SER A 83 -22.14 -0.61 57.78
CA SER A 83 -20.82 -0.30 57.23
C SER A 83 -20.61 -0.99 55.86
N LEU A 84 -21.06 -2.24 55.74
CA LEU A 84 -21.01 -3.03 54.51
C LEU A 84 -21.87 -2.43 53.37
N ARG A 85 -23.02 -1.84 53.70
CA ARG A 85 -23.88 -1.20 52.70
C ARG A 85 -23.20 0.06 52.13
N ALA A 86 -22.54 0.83 52.96
CA ALA A 86 -21.78 2.02 52.50
C ALA A 86 -20.56 1.61 51.65
N GLU A 87 -19.86 0.52 52.05
CA GLU A 87 -18.75 -0.01 51.22
C GLU A 87 -19.21 -0.60 49.91
N LEU A 88 -20.32 -1.33 49.90
CA LEU A 88 -20.94 -1.85 48.67
C LEU A 88 -21.39 -0.75 47.72
N ALA A 89 -21.92 0.34 48.26
CA ALA A 89 -22.30 1.51 47.43
C ALA A 89 -21.02 2.18 46.82
N LYS A 90 -19.94 2.24 47.61
CA LYS A 90 -18.65 2.76 47.12
C LYS A 90 -18.01 1.87 46.07
N LEU A 91 -18.03 0.55 46.26
CA LEU A 91 -17.53 -0.41 45.26
C LEU A 91 -18.35 -0.39 43.97
N ARG A 92 -19.69 -0.28 44.06
CA ARG A 92 -20.53 -0.12 42.85
C ARG A 92 -20.20 1.16 42.08
N GLY A 93 -19.97 2.28 42.81
CA GLY A 93 -19.54 3.52 42.18
C GLY A 93 -18.18 3.40 41.48
N GLN A 94 -17.25 2.63 42.09
CA GLN A 94 -15.94 2.36 41.50
C GLN A 94 -16.04 1.42 40.29
N ASP A 95 -16.86 0.37 40.36
CA ASP A 95 -17.12 -0.53 39.24
C ASP A 95 -17.77 0.19 38.07
N GLU A 96 -18.74 1.07 38.34
CA GLU A 96 -19.33 1.90 37.26
C GLU A 96 -18.33 2.87 36.66
N GLN A 97 -17.39 3.37 37.46
CA GLN A 97 -16.32 4.22 36.96
C GLN A 97 -15.30 3.43 36.15
N LEU A 98 -14.90 2.24 36.62
CA LEU A 98 -14.00 1.33 35.89
C LEU A 98 -14.63 0.87 34.58
N VAL A 99 -15.93 0.51 34.57
CA VAL A 99 -16.64 0.16 33.33
C VAL A 99 -16.66 1.32 32.34
N ARG A 100 -16.84 2.55 32.82
CA ARG A 100 -16.76 3.76 31.96
C ARG A 100 -15.33 3.98 31.44
N GLU A 101 -14.33 3.85 32.31
CA GLU A 101 -12.92 3.99 31.92
C GLU A 101 -12.48 2.91 30.92
N VAL A 102 -12.87 1.66 31.15
CA VAL A 102 -12.61 0.56 30.21
C VAL A 102 -13.32 0.77 28.88
N ALA A 103 -14.59 1.22 28.90
CA ALA A 103 -15.31 1.53 27.67
C ALA A 103 -14.67 2.72 26.91
N GLU A 104 -14.20 3.72 27.64
CA GLU A 104 -13.49 4.86 27.04
C GLU A 104 -12.12 4.44 26.46
N LEU A 105 -11.37 3.59 27.17
CA LEU A 105 -10.10 3.04 26.68
C LEU A 105 -10.30 2.16 25.45
N GLN A 106 -11.33 1.30 25.45
CA GLN A 106 -11.67 0.48 24.29
C GLN A 106 -12.06 1.32 23.08
N ARG A 107 -12.81 2.41 23.30
CA ARG A 107 -13.17 3.34 22.23
C ARG A 107 -11.93 4.05 21.69
N LYS A 108 -11.08 4.58 22.58
CA LYS A 108 -9.81 5.20 22.20
C LYS A 108 -8.89 4.22 21.46
N GLN A 109 -8.84 2.97 21.92
CA GLN A 109 -8.05 1.92 21.27
C GLN A 109 -8.60 1.61 19.87
N LYS A 110 -9.93 1.48 19.74
CA LYS A 110 -10.58 1.27 18.44
C LYS A 110 -10.32 2.43 17.48
N ASP A 111 -10.52 3.66 17.96
CA ASP A 111 -10.29 4.87 17.16
C ASP A 111 -8.81 5.00 16.75
N MET A 112 -7.89 4.64 17.64
CA MET A 112 -6.45 4.64 17.37
C MET A 112 -6.07 3.54 16.37
N THR A 113 -6.62 2.33 16.55
CA THR A 113 -6.40 1.21 15.60
C THR A 113 -6.94 1.56 14.22
N GLN A 114 -8.16 2.08 14.16
CA GLN A 114 -8.78 2.52 12.91
C GLN A 114 -7.99 3.66 12.26
N GLY A 115 -7.53 4.63 13.06
CA GLY A 115 -6.66 5.71 12.56
C GLY A 115 -5.29 5.23 12.05
N VAL A 116 -4.73 4.21 12.67
CA VAL A 116 -3.49 3.55 12.21
C VAL A 116 -3.74 2.74 10.94
N GLU A 117 -4.83 1.96 10.89
CA GLU A 117 -5.23 1.20 9.70
C GLU A 117 -5.51 2.12 8.50
N ASP A 118 -6.24 3.22 8.70
CA ASP A 118 -6.52 4.19 7.64
C ASP A 118 -5.25 4.89 7.14
N ARG A 119 -4.27 5.07 8.01
CA ARG A 119 -2.95 5.59 7.64
C ARG A 119 -2.12 4.55 6.90
N LEU A 120 -2.09 3.31 7.38
CA LEU A 120 -1.40 2.19 6.74
C LEU A 120 -1.98 1.91 5.35
N ARG A 121 -3.31 1.90 5.22
CA ARG A 121 -3.99 1.68 3.93
C ARG A 121 -3.56 2.68 2.85
N LYS A 122 -3.16 3.89 3.24
CA LYS A 122 -2.60 4.89 2.30
C LYS A 122 -1.20 4.54 1.79
N PHE A 123 -0.51 3.62 2.44
CA PHE A 123 0.83 3.17 2.08
C PHE A 123 0.86 1.71 1.60
N GLU A 124 -0.26 1.00 1.72
CA GLU A 124 -0.34 -0.38 1.26
C GLU A 124 -0.21 -0.45 -0.26
N PRO A 125 0.69 -1.30 -0.74
CA PRO A 125 0.81 -1.56 -2.16
C PRO A 125 -0.50 -2.13 -2.72
N SER A 126 -0.95 -1.59 -3.84
CA SER A 126 -2.16 -2.04 -4.51
C SER A 126 -1.84 -2.72 -5.84
N LYS A 127 -2.71 -3.63 -6.26
CA LYS A 127 -2.65 -4.20 -7.60
C LYS A 127 -3.04 -3.15 -8.62
N ILE A 128 -2.17 -2.94 -9.58
CA ILE A 128 -2.36 -1.98 -10.67
C ILE A 128 -2.19 -2.71 -11.98
N THR A 129 -3.01 -2.34 -12.95
CA THR A 129 -2.90 -2.85 -14.32
C THR A 129 -2.48 -1.71 -15.24
N VAL A 130 -1.32 -1.86 -15.87
CA VAL A 130 -0.83 -0.92 -16.89
C VAL A 130 -0.41 -1.71 -18.11
N ASP A 131 -0.88 -1.26 -19.26
CA ASP A 131 -0.59 -1.90 -20.56
C ASP A 131 -0.91 -3.41 -20.58
N GLY A 132 -2.00 -3.82 -19.88
CA GLY A 132 -2.44 -5.22 -19.79
C GLY A 132 -1.65 -6.10 -18.82
N LYS A 133 -0.66 -5.56 -18.11
CA LYS A 133 0.13 -6.28 -17.11
C LYS A 133 -0.27 -5.87 -15.71
N GLU A 134 -0.62 -6.86 -14.89
CA GLU A 134 -0.84 -6.65 -13.44
C GLU A 134 0.48 -6.69 -12.68
N PHE A 135 0.63 -5.78 -11.75
CA PHE A 135 1.72 -5.76 -10.78
C PHE A 135 1.31 -5.02 -9.52
N VAL A 136 2.11 -5.12 -8.48
CA VAL A 136 1.89 -4.44 -7.22
C VAL A 136 2.77 -3.19 -7.17
N ALA A 137 2.16 -2.04 -6.89
CA ALA A 137 2.87 -0.78 -6.73
C ALA A 137 2.44 -0.06 -5.45
N SER A 138 3.36 0.67 -4.84
CA SER A 138 3.03 1.55 -3.73
C SER A 138 2.21 2.75 -4.21
N PRO A 139 1.34 3.32 -3.36
CA PRO A 139 0.60 4.54 -3.71
C PRO A 139 1.49 5.73 -4.06
N ALA A 140 2.70 5.80 -3.48
CA ALA A 140 3.68 6.82 -3.83
C ALA A 140 4.21 6.63 -5.26
N GLU A 141 4.51 5.38 -5.62
CA GLU A 141 4.97 5.01 -6.95
C GLU A 141 3.91 5.31 -8.02
N ALA A 142 2.65 4.92 -7.77
CA ALA A 142 1.54 5.21 -8.68
C ALA A 142 1.36 6.73 -8.87
N ARG A 143 1.38 7.48 -7.77
CA ARG A 143 1.24 8.95 -7.79
C ARG A 143 2.38 9.63 -8.55
N ASP A 144 3.63 9.21 -8.33
CA ASP A 144 4.79 9.79 -9.01
C ASP A 144 4.73 9.51 -10.52
N TYR A 145 4.32 8.29 -10.91
CA TYR A 145 4.09 7.94 -12.31
C TYR A 145 2.98 8.78 -12.94
N ASP A 146 1.83 8.87 -12.28
CA ASP A 146 0.67 9.62 -12.77
C ASP A 146 0.97 11.12 -12.89
N ALA A 147 1.75 11.67 -11.96
CA ALA A 147 2.19 13.05 -12.02
C ALA A 147 3.08 13.32 -13.25
N ALA A 148 4.06 12.44 -13.51
CA ALA A 148 4.90 12.55 -14.72
C ALA A 148 4.07 12.44 -16.00
N LEU A 149 3.12 11.52 -16.04
CA LEU A 149 2.20 11.34 -17.18
C LEU A 149 1.28 12.54 -17.37
N ALA A 150 0.81 13.16 -16.29
CA ALA A 150 -0.01 14.38 -16.36
C ALA A 150 0.76 15.57 -16.96
N MET A 151 2.04 15.74 -16.60
CA MET A 151 2.91 16.77 -17.21
C MET A 151 3.05 16.54 -18.72
N LEU A 152 3.28 15.29 -19.14
CA LEU A 152 3.37 14.94 -20.55
C LEU A 152 2.09 15.29 -21.31
N ARG A 153 0.93 14.94 -20.75
CA ARG A 153 -0.40 15.22 -21.34
C ARG A 153 -0.69 16.71 -21.47
N LYS A 154 -0.12 17.52 -20.60
CA LYS A 154 -0.19 18.99 -20.69
C LYS A 154 0.78 19.58 -21.72
N GLY A 155 1.66 18.78 -22.32
CA GLY A 155 2.69 19.25 -23.23
C GLY A 155 3.94 19.83 -22.53
N GLU A 156 4.06 19.64 -21.22
CA GLU A 156 5.18 20.07 -20.41
C GLU A 156 6.33 19.03 -20.53
N PHE A 157 6.88 18.90 -21.76
CA PHE A 157 7.80 17.79 -22.09
C PHE A 157 9.12 17.82 -21.29
N GLY A 158 9.67 19.02 -21.01
CA GLY A 158 10.88 19.13 -20.18
C GLY A 158 10.67 18.64 -18.74
N PRO A 159 9.69 19.18 -18.00
CA PRO A 159 9.30 18.70 -16.69
C PRO A 159 8.94 17.21 -16.67
N ALA A 160 8.19 16.72 -17.68
CA ALA A 160 7.81 15.32 -17.78
C ALA A 160 9.05 14.41 -17.95
N GLN A 161 10.01 14.82 -18.79
CA GLN A 161 11.28 14.09 -18.94
C GLN A 161 12.01 13.94 -17.60
N THR A 162 12.17 15.05 -16.86
CA THR A 162 12.83 15.04 -15.55
C THR A 162 12.09 14.13 -14.58
N ALA A 163 10.76 14.26 -14.50
CA ALA A 163 9.94 13.45 -13.60
C ALA A 163 10.02 11.96 -13.92
N PHE A 164 10.02 11.54 -15.19
CA PHE A 164 10.19 10.13 -15.56
C PHE A 164 11.60 9.60 -15.27
N LEU A 165 12.64 10.41 -15.43
CA LEU A 165 14.01 10.03 -15.07
C LEU A 165 14.13 9.82 -13.56
N GLU A 166 13.60 10.73 -12.75
CA GLU A 166 13.57 10.61 -11.30
C GLU A 166 12.75 9.39 -10.86
N PHE A 167 11.59 9.15 -11.50
CA PHE A 167 10.75 7.99 -11.26
C PHE A 167 11.50 6.67 -11.49
N LEU A 168 12.14 6.53 -12.65
CA LEU A 168 12.92 5.34 -13.00
C LEU A 168 14.13 5.14 -12.09
N GLY A 169 14.74 6.21 -11.62
CA GLY A 169 15.84 6.17 -10.64
C GLY A 169 15.37 5.76 -9.25
N ARG A 170 14.21 6.27 -8.80
CA ARG A 170 13.63 5.98 -7.50
C ARG A 170 13.04 4.57 -7.41
N TYR A 171 12.45 4.08 -8.51
CA TYR A 171 11.76 2.79 -8.57
C TYR A 171 12.37 1.86 -9.64
N PRO A 172 13.61 1.39 -9.45
CA PRO A 172 14.33 0.64 -10.50
C PRO A 172 13.69 -0.71 -10.85
N ASN A 173 12.87 -1.28 -9.96
CA ASN A 173 12.18 -2.55 -10.15
C ASN A 173 10.67 -2.40 -10.37
N THR A 174 10.22 -1.20 -10.72
CA THR A 174 8.80 -0.90 -10.94
C THR A 174 8.19 -1.71 -12.08
N GLY A 175 6.94 -2.14 -11.91
CA GLY A 175 6.13 -2.70 -12.98
C GLY A 175 5.74 -1.69 -14.07
N TYR A 176 5.80 -0.39 -13.76
CA TYR A 176 5.62 0.70 -14.73
C TYR A 176 6.79 0.87 -15.72
N LYS A 177 7.90 0.17 -15.51
CA LYS A 177 9.16 0.44 -16.21
C LYS A 177 9.04 0.51 -17.74
N PRO A 178 8.37 -0.45 -18.43
CA PRO A 178 8.19 -0.35 -19.87
C PRO A 178 7.40 0.89 -20.28
N SER A 179 6.31 1.18 -19.59
CA SER A 179 5.45 2.32 -19.86
C SER A 179 6.17 3.65 -19.57
N ALA A 180 6.94 3.72 -18.48
CA ALA A 180 7.73 4.89 -18.12
C ALA A 180 8.80 5.20 -19.19
N PHE A 181 9.52 4.19 -19.68
CA PHE A 181 10.45 4.37 -20.80
C PHE A 181 9.75 4.82 -22.08
N PHE A 182 8.54 4.29 -22.34
CA PHE A 182 7.77 4.72 -23.52
C PHE A 182 7.45 6.22 -23.44
N TRP A 183 6.90 6.67 -22.33
CA TRP A 183 6.52 8.08 -22.16
C TRP A 183 7.73 9.00 -22.05
N LEU A 184 8.82 8.56 -21.43
CA LEU A 184 10.10 9.27 -21.43
C LEU A 184 10.62 9.44 -22.85
N GLY A 185 10.59 8.39 -23.67
CA GLY A 185 10.96 8.46 -25.09
C GLY A 185 10.11 9.46 -25.87
N ASN A 186 8.79 9.50 -25.60
CA ASN A 186 7.90 10.48 -26.22
C ASN A 186 8.23 11.94 -25.81
N ALA A 187 8.51 12.18 -24.51
CA ALA A 187 8.92 13.48 -24.03
C ALA A 187 10.21 13.95 -24.71
N GLN A 188 11.20 13.04 -24.80
CA GLN A 188 12.48 13.32 -25.46
C GLN A 188 12.33 13.55 -26.96
N TYR A 189 11.45 12.78 -27.62
CA TYR A 189 11.12 13.01 -29.04
C TYR A 189 10.59 14.43 -29.25
N ALA A 190 9.64 14.86 -28.42
CA ALA A 190 9.08 16.20 -28.48
C ALA A 190 10.14 17.31 -28.25
N LEU A 191 11.13 17.02 -27.40
CA LEU A 191 12.28 17.91 -27.13
C LEU A 191 13.41 17.80 -28.18
N ARG A 192 13.22 16.99 -29.23
CA ARG A 192 14.20 16.69 -30.27
C ARG A 192 15.44 15.91 -29.76
N GLY A 193 15.37 15.30 -28.59
CA GLY A 193 16.36 14.38 -28.04
C GLY A 193 16.23 12.98 -28.67
N TYR A 194 16.39 12.89 -29.97
CA TYR A 194 16.06 11.67 -30.74
C TYR A 194 16.94 10.47 -30.39
N LYS A 195 18.20 10.70 -30.03
CA LYS A 195 19.13 9.60 -29.64
C LYS A 195 18.73 8.98 -28.32
N GLU A 196 18.40 9.80 -27.34
CA GLU A 196 17.93 9.42 -26.03
C GLU A 196 16.57 8.71 -26.12
N ALA A 197 15.65 9.26 -26.95
CA ALA A 197 14.37 8.65 -27.24
C ALA A 197 14.50 7.23 -27.82
N ILE A 198 15.42 7.04 -28.80
CA ILE A 198 15.70 5.70 -29.37
C ILE A 198 16.15 4.72 -28.28
N ALA A 199 17.05 5.16 -27.37
CA ALA A 199 17.51 4.28 -26.30
C ALA A 199 16.37 3.83 -25.38
N ASN A 200 15.47 4.77 -25.03
CA ASN A 200 14.31 4.46 -24.17
C ASN A 200 13.29 3.59 -24.89
N PHE A 201 12.95 3.85 -26.16
CA PHE A 201 12.06 2.99 -26.93
C PHE A 201 12.63 1.58 -27.13
N LYS A 202 13.93 1.42 -27.31
CA LYS A 202 14.59 0.11 -27.33
C LYS A 202 14.44 -0.61 -26.00
N SER A 203 14.51 0.13 -24.87
CA SER A 203 14.27 -0.45 -23.55
C SER A 203 12.83 -0.96 -23.40
N VAL A 204 11.84 -0.28 -24.00
CA VAL A 204 10.45 -0.78 -24.02
C VAL A 204 10.36 -2.13 -24.72
N VAL A 205 10.91 -2.23 -25.94
CA VAL A 205 10.86 -3.46 -26.73
C VAL A 205 11.60 -4.60 -26.05
N ALA A 206 12.70 -4.31 -25.38
CA ALA A 206 13.49 -5.32 -24.66
C ALA A 206 12.81 -5.82 -23.39
N LEU A 207 12.15 -4.92 -22.63
CA LEU A 207 11.52 -5.25 -21.35
C LEU A 207 10.12 -5.88 -21.50
N ALA A 208 9.40 -5.54 -22.56
CA ALA A 208 8.05 -6.02 -22.81
C ALA A 208 7.85 -6.27 -24.31
N PRO A 209 8.54 -7.27 -24.89
CA PRO A 209 8.47 -7.54 -26.34
C PRO A 209 7.07 -7.92 -26.83
N GLU A 210 6.25 -8.55 -25.97
CA GLU A 210 4.86 -8.91 -26.27
C GLU A 210 3.85 -7.85 -25.74
N GLY A 211 4.35 -6.79 -25.14
CA GLY A 211 3.52 -5.72 -24.60
C GLY A 211 2.89 -4.86 -25.71
N PRO A 212 1.72 -4.27 -25.45
CA PRO A 212 0.98 -3.49 -26.46
C PRO A 212 1.76 -2.26 -26.95
N ARG A 213 2.74 -1.78 -26.18
CA ARG A 213 3.58 -0.63 -26.54
C ARG A 213 4.82 -0.99 -27.36
N ALA A 214 5.19 -2.27 -27.46
CA ALA A 214 6.40 -2.66 -28.20
C ALA A 214 6.32 -2.28 -29.70
N PRO A 215 5.20 -2.50 -30.40
CA PRO A 215 5.05 -2.08 -31.80
C PRO A 215 5.12 -0.56 -31.97
N GLU A 216 4.47 0.20 -31.06
CA GLU A 216 4.48 1.66 -31.08
C GLU A 216 5.89 2.22 -30.80
N ALA A 217 6.61 1.60 -29.86
CA ALA A 217 7.99 1.98 -29.54
C ALA A 217 8.91 1.72 -30.74
N ALA A 218 8.76 0.58 -31.42
CA ALA A 218 9.51 0.28 -32.62
C ALA A 218 9.24 1.30 -33.75
N LEU A 219 7.99 1.68 -33.95
CA LEU A 219 7.62 2.74 -34.90
C LEU A 219 8.23 4.10 -34.50
N SER A 220 8.24 4.40 -33.21
CA SER A 220 8.82 5.64 -32.68
C SER A 220 10.35 5.68 -32.85
N ILE A 221 11.05 4.53 -32.77
CA ILE A 221 12.46 4.43 -33.12
C ILE A 221 12.68 4.84 -34.58
N ALA A 222 11.89 4.28 -35.50
CA ALA A 222 11.99 4.63 -36.90
C ALA A 222 11.74 6.14 -37.14
N ASN A 223 10.76 6.74 -36.42
CA ASN A 223 10.50 8.17 -36.49
C ASN A 223 11.73 9.00 -36.05
N CYS A 224 12.32 8.63 -34.92
CA CYS A 224 13.54 9.29 -34.45
C CYS A 224 14.69 9.17 -35.46
N GLN A 225 14.84 8.02 -36.12
CA GLN A 225 15.89 7.78 -37.13
C GLN A 225 15.67 8.65 -38.38
N VAL A 226 14.40 8.84 -38.78
CA VAL A 226 14.07 9.79 -39.88
C VAL A 226 14.45 11.21 -39.50
N GLU A 227 14.12 11.65 -38.31
CA GLU A 227 14.50 12.99 -37.80
C GLU A 227 16.03 13.19 -37.73
N LEU A 228 16.74 12.12 -37.39
CA LEU A 228 18.22 12.08 -37.42
C LEU A 228 18.82 12.00 -38.82
N LYS A 229 17.97 12.01 -39.85
CA LYS A 229 18.38 11.88 -41.26
C LYS A 229 19.10 10.55 -41.55
N ASP A 230 18.73 9.48 -40.87
CA ASP A 230 19.21 8.13 -41.14
C ASP A 230 18.10 7.25 -41.75
N PRO A 231 17.78 7.42 -43.03
CA PRO A 231 16.73 6.68 -43.71
C PRO A 231 17.05 5.18 -43.82
N LYS A 232 18.33 4.81 -43.81
CA LYS A 232 18.74 3.39 -43.85
C LYS A 232 18.37 2.66 -42.57
N ALA A 233 18.68 3.25 -41.42
CA ALA A 233 18.30 2.70 -40.15
C ALA A 233 16.77 2.68 -39.98
N ALA A 234 16.09 3.77 -40.35
CA ALA A 234 14.63 3.87 -40.31
C ALA A 234 13.95 2.75 -41.12
N ARG A 235 14.40 2.54 -42.36
CA ARG A 235 13.90 1.46 -43.22
C ARG A 235 14.04 0.10 -42.56
N LYS A 236 15.25 -0.21 -42.08
CA LYS A 236 15.51 -1.46 -41.39
C LYS A 236 14.61 -1.64 -40.18
N THR A 237 14.45 -0.62 -39.35
CA THR A 237 13.58 -0.66 -38.16
C THR A 237 12.12 -0.92 -38.55
N LEU A 238 11.61 -0.30 -39.63
CA LEU A 238 10.24 -0.52 -40.13
C LEU A 238 10.06 -1.95 -40.69
N GLU A 239 11.07 -2.49 -41.37
CA GLU A 239 11.04 -3.88 -41.87
C GLU A 239 11.03 -4.88 -40.72
N ASP A 240 11.88 -4.65 -39.70
CA ASP A 240 11.93 -5.48 -38.49
C ASP A 240 10.60 -5.39 -37.70
N LEU A 241 10.00 -4.20 -37.59
CA LEU A 241 8.69 -4.01 -36.98
C LEU A 241 7.61 -4.88 -37.62
N ILE A 242 7.51 -4.82 -38.97
CA ILE A 242 6.49 -5.61 -39.72
C ILE A 242 6.72 -7.09 -39.51
N LYS A 243 7.97 -7.54 -39.46
CA LYS A 243 8.33 -8.94 -39.28
C LYS A 243 7.98 -9.44 -37.89
N VAL A 244 8.25 -8.65 -36.85
CA VAL A 244 8.07 -9.03 -35.45
C VAL A 244 6.62 -8.84 -34.98
N PHE A 245 5.93 -7.79 -35.47
CA PHE A 245 4.58 -7.43 -35.04
C PHE A 245 3.61 -7.29 -36.23
N PRO A 246 3.43 -8.32 -37.07
CA PRO A 246 2.74 -8.21 -38.37
C PRO A 246 1.29 -7.73 -38.29
N GLU A 247 0.60 -8.04 -37.18
CA GLU A 247 -0.83 -7.73 -36.97
C GLU A 247 -1.05 -6.42 -36.22
N SER A 248 0.03 -5.70 -35.86
CA SER A 248 -0.12 -4.44 -35.12
C SER A 248 -0.51 -3.27 -36.04
N GLU A 249 -1.21 -2.30 -35.50
CA GLU A 249 -1.49 -1.04 -36.19
C GLU A 249 -0.20 -0.33 -36.63
N ALA A 250 0.82 -0.39 -35.79
CA ALA A 250 2.14 0.14 -36.09
C ALA A 250 2.76 -0.50 -37.34
N ALA A 251 2.54 -1.82 -37.57
CA ALA A 251 3.01 -2.49 -38.77
C ALA A 251 2.28 -2.02 -40.04
N SER A 252 1.00 -1.71 -39.94
CA SER A 252 0.25 -1.11 -41.04
C SER A 252 0.85 0.25 -41.43
N VAL A 253 1.07 1.12 -40.43
CA VAL A 253 1.71 2.42 -40.65
C VAL A 253 3.13 2.26 -41.19
N ALA A 254 3.88 1.26 -40.75
CA ALA A 254 5.23 0.97 -41.23
C ALA A 254 5.23 0.56 -42.72
N LYS A 255 4.28 -0.26 -43.17
CA LYS A 255 4.12 -0.64 -44.59
C LYS A 255 3.89 0.58 -45.45
N ASP A 256 2.97 1.47 -45.06
CA ASP A 256 2.66 2.69 -45.79
C ASP A 256 3.87 3.64 -45.88
N ARG A 257 4.67 3.72 -44.83
CA ARG A 257 5.88 4.54 -44.83
C ARG A 257 6.97 3.97 -45.71
N LEU A 258 7.21 2.65 -45.66
CA LEU A 258 8.19 2.00 -46.50
C LEU A 258 7.85 2.18 -48.00
N ALA A 259 6.58 2.15 -48.37
CA ALA A 259 6.15 2.41 -49.74
C ALA A 259 6.49 3.84 -50.21
N LYS A 260 6.54 4.81 -49.30
CA LYS A 260 6.90 6.22 -49.57
C LYS A 260 8.40 6.49 -49.48
N MET A 261 9.17 5.62 -48.83
CA MET A 261 10.64 5.73 -48.71
C MET A 261 11.30 5.07 -49.92
N LYS A 262 11.19 5.70 -51.10
CA LYS A 262 11.87 5.26 -52.34
C LYS A 262 13.33 5.69 -52.33
#